data_6450abbc82af5231bd43d65e40a539fc
#
_entry.id   6450abbc82af5231bd43d65e40a539fc
#
_cell.length_a   1.000
_cell.length_b   1.000
_cell.length_c   1.000
_cell.angle_alpha   90.00
_cell.angle_beta   90.00
_cell.angle_gamma   90.00
#
_symmetry.space_group_name_H-M   'P 1'
#
loop_
_entity.id
_entity.type
_entity.pdbx_description
1 polymer ?
#
loop_
_entity_poly.entity_id
_entity_poly.type
_entity_poly.pdbx_seq_one_letter_code
_entity_poly.pdbx_strand_id
1 'polypeptide(L)'
;MIETLKNFGGKKLGGLILIAIIIIAFGFGGFGGGFINNDQNNIAKINKTNLTTQDFMNYVNQSGVTEEAIKQNLDNNIIEELLSGFISLSLINLEIENFDLSITELIILKNIKENKNFHDENNVFQRTKYEKFLLSNNMSAPMFEIQLKNRELQKHLFDLIGGGTITPDFLTKLMFEDINKTLNIEFLSMEKIYKNKEDYTDLEMKKFIDENKDQLIREFIDFKYVLLNPKNLIELNEFNQEFFEEIDKIENRISQGDDFETILKNINAEITEVKEFIPTSVKKENEDEIYSKRSTKIDLIEKGDNFLLYTITNNYNKGPDLTIQSDKNQIRELIYQKGKFDLNKDILEKIQKNEFNNNKFNELASKNVEFVSINSINDNNKFEENSVKMIYSLPVNSFTLVSDNEKKIYLVKIVSSKKNNYSKKDDNYLTFVNNQNTNNRNSILQSYDQLLNNKYQVELNQKTIDRVKNYFK
;
A
#
# COMPACT_ATOMS: atom_id res chain seq x y z
N MET A 1 -6.46 11.85 -7.50
CA MET A 1 -5.19 11.44 -8.13
C MET A 1 -5.23 9.99 -8.66
N ILE A 2 -5.72 9.00 -7.90
CA ILE A 2 -5.85 7.60 -8.38
C ILE A 2 -6.90 7.43 -9.48
N GLU A 3 -7.97 8.23 -9.51
CA GLU A 3 -9.01 8.18 -10.57
C GLU A 3 -8.55 8.78 -11.90
N THR A 4 -7.68 9.78 -11.90
CA THR A 4 -7.09 10.34 -13.12
C THR A 4 -6.10 9.37 -13.78
N LEU A 5 -5.39 8.57 -13.01
CA LEU A 5 -4.50 7.51 -13.52
C LEU A 5 -5.29 6.32 -14.12
N LYS A 6 -6.48 5.99 -13.58
CA LYS A 6 -7.35 4.94 -14.14
C LYS A 6 -7.88 5.27 -15.54
N ASN A 7 -8.13 6.54 -15.84
CA ASN A 7 -8.59 6.99 -17.15
C ASN A 7 -7.46 7.13 -18.20
N PHE A 8 -6.20 7.18 -17.78
CA PHE A 8 -5.02 7.18 -18.66
C PHE A 8 -4.62 5.79 -19.16
N GLY A 9 -4.88 4.74 -18.37
CA GLY A 9 -4.49 3.35 -18.68
C GLY A 9 -5.26 2.67 -19.82
N GLY A 10 -6.37 3.26 -20.28
CA GLY A 10 -7.21 2.69 -21.35
C GLY A 10 -6.82 3.07 -22.79
N LYS A 11 -5.85 3.94 -22.99
CA LYS A 11 -5.38 4.33 -24.33
C LYS A 11 -3.94 3.84 -24.52
N LYS A 12 -3.61 3.36 -25.72
CA LYS A 12 -2.29 2.78 -26.12
C LYS A 12 -1.07 3.67 -25.77
N LEU A 13 -1.26 4.93 -25.40
CA LEU A 13 -0.25 5.86 -24.88
C LEU A 13 0.10 5.61 -23.39
N GLY A 14 -0.85 5.05 -22.61
CA GLY A 14 -0.65 4.82 -21.16
C GLY A 14 0.44 3.80 -20.85
N GLY A 15 0.70 2.85 -21.75
CA GLY A 15 1.76 1.87 -21.58
C GLY A 15 3.17 2.47 -21.66
N LEU A 16 3.38 3.48 -22.51
CA LEU A 16 4.67 4.17 -22.66
C LEU A 16 4.98 5.07 -21.44
N ILE A 17 3.96 5.71 -20.89
CA ILE A 17 4.10 6.52 -19.66
C ILE A 17 4.32 5.62 -18.44
N LEU A 18 3.69 4.42 -18.41
CA LEU A 18 3.88 3.44 -17.34
C LEU A 18 5.31 2.86 -17.31
N ILE A 19 5.93 2.67 -18.47
CA ILE A 19 7.34 2.27 -18.59
C ILE A 19 8.27 3.38 -18.06
N ALA A 20 8.00 4.64 -18.39
CA ALA A 20 8.74 5.78 -17.84
C ALA A 20 8.58 5.89 -16.30
N ILE A 21 7.39 5.58 -15.75
CA ILE A 21 7.13 5.58 -14.29
C ILE A 21 7.84 4.42 -13.58
N ILE A 22 8.00 3.27 -14.23
CA ILE A 22 8.71 2.11 -13.66
C ILE A 22 10.21 2.40 -13.55
N ILE A 23 10.81 3.11 -14.52
CA ILE A 23 12.19 3.61 -14.45
C ILE A 23 12.38 4.51 -13.21
N ILE A 24 11.37 5.31 -12.84
CA ILE A 24 11.40 6.23 -11.69
C ILE A 24 11.45 5.49 -10.34
N ALA A 25 10.73 4.40 -10.19
CA ALA A 25 10.59 3.71 -8.89
C ALA A 25 11.87 3.01 -8.41
N PHE A 26 12.78 2.67 -9.32
CA PHE A 26 14.03 1.96 -9.01
C PHE A 26 15.29 2.83 -9.01
N GLY A 27 15.23 4.04 -9.58
CA GLY A 27 16.43 4.87 -9.82
C GLY A 27 16.96 5.62 -8.60
N PHE A 28 16.11 6.06 -7.68
CA PHE A 28 16.56 6.93 -6.57
C PHE A 28 17.19 6.21 -5.37
N GLY A 29 17.01 4.91 -5.24
CA GLY A 29 17.58 4.13 -4.12
C GLY A 29 18.98 3.57 -4.35
N GLY A 30 19.52 3.64 -5.57
CA GLY A 30 20.75 2.97 -5.98
C GLY A 30 21.85 3.85 -6.56
N PHE A 31 21.62 5.14 -6.76
CA PHE A 31 22.63 6.05 -7.29
C PHE A 31 23.67 6.44 -6.23
N GLY A 32 24.65 5.58 -6.01
CA GLY A 32 25.93 5.93 -5.40
C GLY A 32 26.79 6.75 -6.36
N GLY A 33 26.25 7.83 -6.93
CA GLY A 33 26.93 8.69 -7.91
C GLY A 33 27.55 9.90 -7.22
N GLY A 34 28.80 10.21 -7.59
CA GLY A 34 29.49 11.42 -7.16
C GLY A 34 28.76 12.68 -7.63
N PHE A 35 28.69 13.69 -6.76
CA PHE A 35 28.12 14.99 -7.13
C PHE A 35 29.09 15.76 -8.07
N ILE A 36 28.54 16.27 -9.18
CA ILE A 36 29.31 17.11 -10.10
C ILE A 36 29.56 18.47 -9.43
N ASN A 37 30.81 18.81 -9.21
CA ASN A 37 31.15 20.00 -8.44
C ASN A 37 31.37 21.29 -9.27
N ASN A 38 31.26 21.28 -10.62
CA ASN A 38 31.82 22.42 -11.38
C ASN A 38 31.05 22.91 -12.62
N ASP A 39 29.84 22.51 -12.91
CA ASP A 39 29.05 23.00 -14.05
C ASP A 39 27.74 23.65 -13.60
N GLN A 40 27.78 25.00 -13.47
CA GLN A 40 26.65 25.76 -12.92
C GLN A 40 25.32 25.65 -13.70
N ASN A 41 25.35 25.19 -14.95
CA ASN A 41 24.17 25.10 -15.82
C ASN A 41 23.69 23.67 -16.11
N ASN A 42 24.38 22.65 -15.62
CA ASN A 42 23.98 21.26 -15.82
C ASN A 42 23.18 20.79 -14.62
N ILE A 43 22.01 20.19 -14.88
CA ILE A 43 21.16 19.61 -13.85
C ILE A 43 21.49 18.13 -13.59
N ALA A 44 21.95 17.44 -14.63
CA ALA A 44 22.43 16.07 -14.57
C ALA A 44 23.49 15.81 -15.65
N LYS A 45 24.17 14.66 -15.55
CA LYS A 45 25.10 14.15 -16.56
C LYS A 45 24.89 12.67 -16.76
N ILE A 46 24.86 12.23 -18.01
CA ILE A 46 24.78 10.82 -18.38
C ILE A 46 26.08 10.43 -19.07
N ASN A 47 26.93 9.64 -18.42
CA ASN A 47 28.31 9.37 -18.86
C ASN A 47 29.06 10.66 -19.19
N LYS A 48 29.24 10.97 -20.50
CA LYS A 48 29.89 12.18 -20.99
C LYS A 48 28.91 13.28 -21.45
N THR A 49 27.63 12.98 -21.51
CA THR A 49 26.60 13.91 -22.02
C THR A 49 26.05 14.76 -20.88
N ASN A 50 26.19 16.04 -20.99
CA ASN A 50 25.63 16.99 -20.02
C ASN A 50 24.16 17.26 -20.35
N LEU A 51 23.32 17.22 -19.34
CA LEU A 51 21.91 17.62 -19.40
C LEU A 51 21.79 19.01 -18.77
N THR A 52 21.43 20.01 -19.58
CA THR A 52 21.39 21.39 -19.11
C THR A 52 20.08 21.73 -18.41
N THR A 53 20.10 22.74 -17.55
CA THR A 53 18.90 23.30 -16.95
C THR A 53 17.90 23.79 -18.01
N GLN A 54 18.41 24.34 -19.13
CA GLN A 54 17.58 24.81 -20.23
C GLN A 54 16.80 23.64 -20.88
N ASP A 55 17.49 22.52 -21.13
CA ASP A 55 16.87 21.32 -21.71
C ASP A 55 15.81 20.76 -20.78
N PHE A 56 16.08 20.75 -19.46
CA PHE A 56 15.10 20.34 -18.46
C PHE A 56 13.88 21.28 -18.43
N MET A 57 14.07 22.60 -18.47
CA MET A 57 12.95 23.55 -18.52
C MET A 57 12.14 23.42 -19.81
N ASN A 58 12.80 23.14 -20.95
CA ASN A 58 12.10 22.84 -22.20
C ASN A 58 11.25 21.55 -22.07
N TYR A 59 11.80 20.51 -21.42
CA TYR A 59 11.06 19.29 -21.13
C TYR A 59 9.84 19.56 -20.22
N VAL A 60 10.02 20.33 -19.14
CA VAL A 60 8.92 20.72 -18.23
C VAL A 60 7.81 21.44 -18.98
N ASN A 61 8.16 22.42 -19.83
CA ASN A 61 7.19 23.14 -20.66
C ASN A 61 6.43 22.23 -21.63
N GLN A 62 7.05 21.17 -22.11
CA GLN A 62 6.45 20.20 -23.02
C GLN A 62 5.67 19.10 -22.30
N SER A 63 5.87 18.90 -20.99
CA SER A 63 5.22 17.85 -20.19
C SER A 63 3.72 18.09 -19.99
N GLY A 64 3.25 19.32 -20.24
CA GLY A 64 1.85 19.72 -19.97
C GLY A 64 1.55 19.97 -18.49
N VAL A 65 2.54 19.90 -17.61
CA VAL A 65 2.39 20.23 -16.18
C VAL A 65 2.45 21.76 -16.05
N THR A 66 1.39 22.34 -15.46
CA THR A 66 1.33 23.81 -15.29
C THR A 66 2.24 24.27 -14.15
N GLU A 67 2.69 25.52 -14.21
CA GLU A 67 3.52 26.11 -13.16
C GLU A 67 2.82 26.09 -11.80
N GLU A 68 1.49 26.31 -11.77
CA GLU A 68 0.68 26.22 -10.56
C GLU A 68 0.69 24.80 -9.96
N ALA A 69 0.59 23.78 -10.82
CA ALA A 69 0.64 22.39 -10.37
C ALA A 69 2.02 22.04 -9.79
N ILE A 70 3.10 22.58 -10.37
CA ILE A 70 4.47 22.42 -9.84
C ILE A 70 4.57 23.09 -8.45
N LYS A 71 4.14 24.35 -8.31
CA LYS A 71 4.17 25.09 -7.04
C LYS A 71 3.41 24.36 -5.92
N GLN A 72 2.21 23.84 -6.22
CA GLN A 72 1.39 23.10 -5.25
C GLN A 72 1.99 21.75 -4.81
N ASN A 73 2.91 21.20 -5.57
CA ASN A 73 3.48 19.87 -5.31
C ASN A 73 5.01 19.89 -5.10
N LEU A 74 5.61 21.04 -4.82
CA LEU A 74 7.05 21.14 -4.56
C LEU A 74 7.50 20.25 -3.38
N ASP A 75 6.69 20.18 -2.33
CA ASP A 75 6.96 19.33 -1.15
C ASP A 75 6.71 17.83 -1.43
N ASN A 76 6.05 17.50 -2.54
CA ASN A 76 5.75 16.13 -2.99
C ASN A 76 6.75 15.61 -4.04
N ASN A 77 7.95 16.20 -4.12
CA ASN A 77 9.03 15.80 -5.03
C ASN A 77 8.71 15.89 -6.53
N ILE A 78 7.83 16.79 -6.95
CA ILE A 78 7.41 16.95 -8.36
C ILE A 78 8.61 17.28 -9.29
N ILE A 79 9.60 18.04 -8.81
CA ILE A 79 10.80 18.38 -9.58
C ILE A 79 11.66 17.15 -9.83
N GLU A 80 11.81 16.29 -8.82
CA GLU A 80 12.52 15.02 -8.94
C GLU A 80 11.82 14.07 -9.89
N GLU A 81 10.49 13.99 -9.86
CA GLU A 81 9.71 13.20 -10.80
C GLU A 81 9.89 13.68 -12.25
N LEU A 82 9.80 15.00 -12.48
CA LEU A 82 10.02 15.58 -13.79
C LEU A 82 11.46 15.38 -14.27
N LEU A 83 12.45 15.53 -13.37
CA LEU A 83 13.85 15.29 -13.69
C LEU A 83 14.11 13.82 -14.04
N SER A 84 13.52 12.89 -13.33
CA SER A 84 13.61 11.47 -13.65
C SER A 84 13.02 11.15 -15.02
N GLY A 85 11.86 11.71 -15.36
CA GLY A 85 11.27 11.60 -16.69
C GLY A 85 12.18 12.17 -17.80
N PHE A 86 12.81 13.32 -17.54
CA PHE A 86 13.75 13.93 -18.47
C PHE A 86 15.01 13.09 -18.69
N ILE A 87 15.58 12.53 -17.61
CA ILE A 87 16.72 11.60 -17.68
C ILE A 87 16.36 10.35 -18.49
N SER A 88 15.20 9.76 -18.23
CA SER A 88 14.71 8.60 -18.96
C SER A 88 14.56 8.87 -20.46
N LEU A 89 13.98 10.01 -20.82
CA LEU A 89 13.87 10.44 -22.20
C LEU A 89 15.27 10.62 -22.85
N SER A 90 16.22 11.20 -22.10
CA SER A 90 17.59 11.41 -22.57
C SER A 90 18.33 10.09 -22.78
N LEU A 91 18.13 9.09 -21.91
CA LEU A 91 18.66 7.73 -22.09
C LEU A 91 18.09 7.07 -23.35
N ILE A 92 16.79 7.20 -23.60
CA ILE A 92 16.13 6.68 -24.80
C ILE A 92 16.70 7.34 -26.05
N ASN A 93 16.92 8.65 -26.04
CA ASN A 93 17.52 9.37 -27.17
C ASN A 93 18.97 8.92 -27.45
N LEU A 94 19.77 8.70 -26.38
CA LEU A 94 21.12 8.14 -26.52
C LEU A 94 21.09 6.73 -27.14
N GLU A 95 20.10 5.90 -26.80
CA GLU A 95 19.97 4.57 -27.41
C GLU A 95 19.51 4.65 -28.88
N ILE A 96 18.62 5.60 -29.22
CA ILE A 96 18.22 5.87 -30.60
C ILE A 96 19.46 6.21 -31.45
N GLU A 97 20.35 7.07 -30.91
CA GLU A 97 21.61 7.43 -31.54
C GLU A 97 22.57 6.23 -31.64
N ASN A 98 22.71 5.46 -30.55
CA ASN A 98 23.60 4.28 -30.52
C ASN A 98 23.18 3.18 -31.52
N PHE A 99 21.89 3.03 -31.78
CA PHE A 99 21.36 2.11 -32.78
C PHE A 99 21.27 2.73 -34.18
N ASP A 100 21.70 3.96 -34.38
CA ASP A 100 21.62 4.72 -35.63
C ASP A 100 20.20 4.68 -36.24
N LEU A 101 19.18 4.80 -35.38
CA LEU A 101 17.79 4.78 -35.82
C LEU A 101 17.42 6.08 -36.51
N SER A 102 16.87 5.97 -37.70
CA SER A 102 16.43 7.12 -38.48
C SER A 102 15.05 6.89 -39.08
N ILE A 103 14.34 8.00 -39.30
CA ILE A 103 12.99 8.00 -39.93
C ILE A 103 12.98 9.00 -41.06
N THR A 104 12.47 8.56 -42.20
CA THR A 104 12.34 9.42 -43.38
C THR A 104 11.17 10.40 -43.24
N GLU A 105 11.27 11.56 -43.87
CA GLU A 105 10.18 12.57 -43.90
C GLU A 105 8.87 12.00 -44.48
N LEU A 106 8.97 11.00 -45.39
CA LEU A 106 7.81 10.33 -45.94
C LEU A 106 6.94 9.63 -44.89
N ILE A 107 7.58 9.04 -43.85
CA ILE A 107 6.85 8.39 -42.74
C ILE A 107 6.14 9.47 -41.92
N ILE A 108 6.79 10.59 -41.65
CA ILE A 108 6.19 11.70 -40.90
C ILE A 108 4.98 12.26 -41.66
N LEU A 109 5.16 12.53 -42.94
CA LEU A 109 4.08 13.01 -43.80
C LEU A 109 2.91 12.01 -43.87
N LYS A 110 3.21 10.72 -43.95
CA LYS A 110 2.21 9.64 -43.94
C LYS A 110 1.43 9.66 -42.63
N ASN A 111 2.11 9.73 -41.48
CA ASN A 111 1.49 9.74 -40.15
C ASN A 111 0.58 10.97 -39.96
N ILE A 112 0.99 12.14 -40.47
CA ILE A 112 0.17 13.36 -40.44
C ILE A 112 -1.09 13.15 -41.30
N LYS A 113 -0.92 12.63 -42.53
CA LYS A 113 -2.05 12.39 -43.44
C LYS A 113 -3.01 11.30 -42.97
N GLU A 114 -2.55 10.29 -42.27
CA GLU A 114 -3.37 9.18 -41.76
C GLU A 114 -4.02 9.49 -40.40
N ASN A 115 -3.67 10.60 -39.75
CA ASN A 115 -4.27 11.00 -38.48
C ASN A 115 -5.72 11.41 -38.66
N LYS A 116 -6.65 10.61 -38.13
CA LYS A 116 -8.10 10.78 -38.25
C LYS A 116 -8.61 12.15 -37.74
N ASN A 117 -7.88 12.77 -36.81
CA ASN A 117 -8.23 14.10 -36.30
C ASN A 117 -8.15 15.20 -37.40
N PHE A 118 -7.38 14.94 -38.46
CA PHE A 118 -7.22 15.86 -39.59
C PHE A 118 -8.08 15.47 -40.79
N HIS A 119 -8.99 14.47 -40.64
CA HIS A 119 -9.87 14.01 -41.72
C HIS A 119 -11.26 14.66 -41.62
N ASP A 120 -11.93 14.77 -42.76
CA ASP A 120 -13.38 15.10 -42.84
C ASP A 120 -14.24 13.85 -42.59
N GLU A 121 -15.54 14.02 -42.76
CA GLU A 121 -16.55 12.96 -42.61
C GLU A 121 -16.38 11.82 -43.63
N ASN A 122 -15.68 12.09 -44.75
CA ASN A 122 -15.39 11.14 -45.80
C ASN A 122 -14.04 10.49 -45.65
N ASN A 123 -13.37 10.63 -44.47
CA ASN A 123 -12.00 10.14 -44.19
C ASN A 123 -10.91 10.70 -45.13
N VAL A 124 -11.11 11.92 -45.67
CA VAL A 124 -10.14 12.64 -46.52
C VAL A 124 -9.38 13.65 -45.65
N PHE A 125 -8.02 13.62 -45.74
CA PHE A 125 -7.17 14.58 -45.02
C PHE A 125 -7.49 16.04 -45.43
N GLN A 126 -7.71 16.89 -44.41
CA GLN A 126 -7.98 18.31 -44.55
C GLN A 126 -6.83 19.14 -43.97
N ARG A 127 -6.09 19.80 -44.82
CA ARG A 127 -4.98 20.69 -44.42
C ARG A 127 -5.42 21.78 -43.47
N THR A 128 -6.63 22.33 -43.65
CA THR A 128 -7.22 23.36 -42.77
C THR A 128 -7.44 22.85 -41.35
N LYS A 129 -7.80 21.56 -41.14
CA LYS A 129 -7.91 20.95 -39.81
C LYS A 129 -6.55 20.79 -39.15
N TYR A 130 -5.53 20.41 -39.92
CA TYR A 130 -4.16 20.32 -39.44
C TYR A 130 -3.63 21.70 -39.01
N GLU A 131 -3.77 22.75 -39.84
CA GLU A 131 -3.35 24.12 -39.53
C GLU A 131 -4.09 24.68 -38.31
N LYS A 132 -5.42 24.43 -38.20
CA LYS A 132 -6.21 24.83 -37.04
C LYS A 132 -5.75 24.15 -35.77
N PHE A 133 -5.38 22.87 -35.85
CA PHE A 133 -4.78 22.13 -34.72
C PHE A 133 -3.48 22.77 -34.28
N LEU A 134 -2.57 23.09 -35.19
CA LEU A 134 -1.32 23.76 -34.88
C LEU A 134 -1.53 25.11 -34.18
N LEU A 135 -2.41 25.94 -34.72
CA LEU A 135 -2.74 27.24 -34.14
C LEU A 135 -3.35 27.11 -32.74
N SER A 136 -4.29 26.18 -32.54
CA SER A 136 -4.94 25.99 -31.24
C SER A 136 -3.98 25.46 -30.15
N ASN A 137 -2.87 24.88 -30.54
CA ASN A 137 -1.85 24.37 -29.62
C ASN A 137 -0.58 25.27 -29.58
N ASN A 138 -0.62 26.46 -30.17
CA ASN A 138 0.52 27.37 -30.28
C ASN A 138 1.77 26.70 -30.85
N MET A 139 1.62 25.81 -31.84
CA MET A 139 2.70 25.03 -32.43
C MET A 139 2.94 25.44 -33.89
N SER A 140 4.20 25.44 -34.29
CA SER A 140 4.56 25.51 -35.72
C SER A 140 4.60 24.09 -36.33
N ALA A 141 4.42 23.98 -37.66
CA ALA A 141 4.51 22.71 -38.36
C ALA A 141 5.86 22.02 -38.15
N PRO A 142 7.03 22.70 -38.28
CA PRO A 142 8.31 22.06 -37.98
C PRO A 142 8.43 21.55 -36.56
N MET A 143 7.89 22.25 -35.58
CA MET A 143 7.91 21.82 -34.18
C MET A 143 7.07 20.55 -33.97
N PHE A 144 5.90 20.49 -34.54
CA PHE A 144 5.04 19.30 -34.49
C PHE A 144 5.68 18.10 -35.20
N GLU A 145 6.29 18.32 -36.39
CA GLU A 145 6.96 17.30 -37.17
C GLU A 145 8.18 16.72 -36.41
N ILE A 146 8.97 17.55 -35.72
CA ILE A 146 10.07 17.11 -34.87
C ILE A 146 9.52 16.27 -33.69
N GLN A 147 8.45 16.70 -33.02
CA GLN A 147 7.85 15.92 -31.95
C GLN A 147 7.32 14.57 -32.45
N LEU A 148 6.69 14.56 -33.63
CA LEU A 148 6.21 13.33 -34.26
C LEU A 148 7.37 12.40 -34.62
N LYS A 149 8.44 12.95 -35.18
CA LYS A 149 9.67 12.20 -35.51
C LYS A 149 10.27 11.54 -34.27
N ASN A 150 10.43 12.29 -33.18
CA ASN A 150 10.98 11.77 -31.92
C ASN A 150 10.10 10.65 -31.37
N ARG A 151 8.79 10.80 -31.40
CA ARG A 151 7.83 9.77 -30.98
C ARG A 151 7.96 8.47 -31.82
N GLU A 152 8.06 8.62 -33.13
CA GLU A 152 8.21 7.46 -34.02
C GLU A 152 9.57 6.77 -33.83
N LEU A 153 10.65 7.54 -33.60
CA LEU A 153 11.96 6.97 -33.27
C LEU A 153 11.93 6.16 -31.97
N GLN A 154 11.30 6.70 -30.91
CA GLN A 154 11.11 5.96 -29.67
C GLN A 154 10.28 4.69 -29.86
N LYS A 155 9.20 4.77 -30.64
CA LYS A 155 8.39 3.60 -30.99
C LYS A 155 9.23 2.55 -31.73
N HIS A 156 10.05 2.97 -32.70
CA HIS A 156 10.93 2.08 -33.44
C HIS A 156 11.97 1.42 -32.52
N LEU A 157 12.55 2.17 -31.56
CA LEU A 157 13.44 1.60 -30.56
C LEU A 157 12.74 0.49 -29.74
N PHE A 158 11.56 0.80 -29.20
CA PHE A 158 10.82 -0.19 -28.40
C PHE A 158 10.30 -1.37 -29.22
N ASP A 159 10.02 -1.16 -30.50
CA ASP A 159 9.66 -2.25 -31.41
C ASP A 159 10.89 -3.09 -31.82
N LEU A 160 12.08 -2.46 -31.89
CA LEU A 160 13.34 -3.19 -32.09
C LEU A 160 13.67 -4.08 -30.88
N ILE A 161 13.48 -3.58 -29.65
CA ILE A 161 13.82 -4.29 -28.43
C ILE A 161 12.78 -5.37 -28.08
N GLY A 162 11.49 -5.01 -28.10
CA GLY A 162 10.41 -5.87 -27.62
C GLY A 162 9.34 -6.22 -28.67
N GLY A 163 9.50 -5.76 -29.93
CA GLY A 163 8.57 -6.08 -31.01
C GLY A 163 8.69 -7.50 -31.51
N GLY A 164 7.60 -8.00 -32.09
CA GLY A 164 7.56 -9.37 -32.63
C GLY A 164 7.56 -10.47 -31.58
N THR A 165 7.51 -10.14 -30.29
CA THR A 165 7.46 -11.13 -29.22
C THR A 165 6.09 -11.79 -29.19
N ILE A 166 6.07 -13.07 -29.56
CA ILE A 166 4.87 -13.90 -29.56
C ILE A 166 5.11 -15.10 -28.66
N THR A 167 4.21 -15.33 -27.73
CA THR A 167 4.23 -16.55 -26.92
C THR A 167 3.95 -17.75 -27.80
N PRO A 168 4.76 -18.81 -27.76
CA PRO A 168 4.52 -20.02 -28.55
C PRO A 168 3.10 -20.57 -28.30
N ASP A 169 2.39 -20.93 -29.36
CA ASP A 169 1.00 -21.39 -29.30
C ASP A 169 0.79 -22.58 -28.36
N PHE A 170 1.72 -23.52 -28.30
CA PHE A 170 1.64 -24.66 -27.40
C PHE A 170 1.69 -24.19 -25.91
N LEU A 171 2.52 -23.20 -25.61
CA LEU A 171 2.67 -22.68 -24.25
C LEU A 171 1.42 -21.88 -23.85
N THR A 172 0.95 -20.99 -24.73
CA THR A 172 -0.29 -20.24 -24.50
C THR A 172 -1.46 -21.19 -24.29
N LYS A 173 -1.55 -22.26 -25.05
CA LYS A 173 -2.56 -23.30 -24.91
C LYS A 173 -2.48 -23.98 -23.55
N LEU A 174 -1.30 -24.43 -23.13
CA LEU A 174 -1.10 -25.06 -21.81
C LEU A 174 -1.48 -24.14 -20.67
N MET A 175 -1.04 -22.89 -20.72
CA MET A 175 -1.35 -21.89 -19.70
C MET A 175 -2.85 -21.59 -19.63
N PHE A 176 -3.52 -21.46 -20.78
CA PHE A 176 -4.96 -21.20 -20.84
C PHE A 176 -5.77 -22.39 -20.28
N GLU A 177 -5.40 -23.62 -20.68
CA GLU A 177 -6.01 -24.84 -20.18
C GLU A 177 -5.85 -24.98 -18.66
N ASP A 178 -4.68 -24.60 -18.13
CA ASP A 178 -4.40 -24.71 -16.70
C ASP A 178 -5.23 -23.75 -15.84
N ILE A 179 -5.40 -22.51 -16.28
CA ILE A 179 -6.22 -21.52 -15.56
C ILE A 179 -7.73 -21.69 -15.72
N ASN A 180 -8.15 -22.41 -16.80
CA ASN A 180 -9.57 -22.63 -17.11
C ASN A 180 -10.02 -24.09 -16.93
N LYS A 181 -9.18 -24.96 -16.33
CA LYS A 181 -9.61 -26.30 -15.95
C LYS A 181 -10.69 -26.24 -14.86
N THR A 182 -11.56 -27.24 -14.80
CA THR A 182 -12.48 -27.43 -13.67
C THR A 182 -11.79 -28.32 -12.63
N LEU A 183 -11.74 -27.86 -11.39
CA LEU A 183 -11.28 -28.64 -10.25
C LEU A 183 -12.48 -29.07 -9.43
N ASN A 184 -12.63 -30.39 -9.19
CA ASN A 184 -13.60 -30.93 -8.26
C ASN A 184 -12.93 -31.09 -6.89
N ILE A 185 -13.56 -30.56 -5.86
CA ILE A 185 -13.00 -30.43 -4.54
C ILE A 185 -13.94 -31.00 -3.49
N GLU A 186 -13.39 -31.77 -2.57
CA GLU A 186 -13.97 -32.10 -1.28
C GLU A 186 -13.48 -31.07 -0.26
N PHE A 187 -14.37 -30.56 0.57
CA PHE A 187 -13.98 -29.63 1.61
C PHE A 187 -14.81 -29.79 2.87
N LEU A 188 -14.25 -29.36 3.99
CA LEU A 188 -14.95 -29.33 5.26
C LEU A 188 -14.63 -28.04 6.02
N SER A 189 -15.62 -27.51 6.72
CA SER A 189 -15.46 -26.31 7.53
C SER A 189 -14.69 -26.64 8.80
N MET A 190 -13.61 -25.90 9.05
CA MET A 190 -12.81 -26.03 10.27
C MET A 190 -13.59 -25.63 11.51
N GLU A 191 -14.63 -24.79 11.41
CA GLU A 191 -15.53 -24.44 12.52
C GLU A 191 -16.24 -25.66 13.13
N LYS A 192 -16.42 -26.75 12.35
CA LYS A 192 -17.01 -28.00 12.83
C LYS A 192 -16.00 -28.93 13.54
N ILE A 193 -14.71 -28.59 13.47
CA ILE A 193 -13.59 -29.40 14.01
C ILE A 193 -12.97 -28.75 15.23
N TYR A 194 -13.00 -27.40 15.29
CA TYR A 194 -12.48 -26.71 16.46
C TYR A 194 -13.20 -27.13 17.72
N LYS A 195 -12.46 -27.23 18.83
CA LYS A 195 -13.06 -27.39 20.14
C LYS A 195 -14.01 -26.22 20.41
N ASN A 196 -15.23 -26.51 20.91
CA ASN A 196 -16.15 -25.42 21.22
C ASN A 196 -15.60 -24.53 22.31
N LYS A 197 -15.93 -23.26 22.23
CA LYS A 197 -15.45 -22.24 23.17
C LYS A 197 -15.85 -22.56 24.61
N GLU A 198 -17.04 -23.11 24.81
CA GLU A 198 -17.59 -23.47 26.12
C GLU A 198 -16.93 -24.71 26.74
N ASP A 199 -16.29 -25.55 25.92
CA ASP A 199 -15.68 -26.81 26.37
C ASP A 199 -14.31 -26.63 27.02
N TYR A 200 -13.77 -25.38 27.03
CA TYR A 200 -12.53 -25.08 27.73
C TYR A 200 -12.76 -25.02 29.24
N THR A 201 -12.09 -25.91 29.96
CA THR A 201 -12.19 -26.03 31.40
C THR A 201 -11.39 -24.96 32.14
N ASP A 202 -11.74 -24.71 33.40
CA ASP A 202 -11.01 -23.76 34.24
C ASP A 202 -9.53 -24.19 34.43
N LEU A 203 -9.24 -25.49 34.38
CA LEU A 203 -7.87 -26.00 34.45
C LEU A 203 -7.06 -25.64 33.21
N GLU A 204 -7.64 -25.77 32.02
CA GLU A 204 -7.00 -25.37 30.76
C GLU A 204 -6.78 -23.86 30.70
N MET A 205 -7.77 -23.08 31.13
CA MET A 205 -7.64 -21.62 31.22
C MET A 205 -6.55 -21.19 32.21
N LYS A 206 -6.44 -21.85 33.37
CA LYS A 206 -5.36 -21.63 34.33
C LYS A 206 -3.99 -21.91 33.71
N LYS A 207 -3.83 -23.07 33.08
CA LYS A 207 -2.60 -23.43 32.37
C LYS A 207 -2.24 -22.41 31.30
N PHE A 208 -3.23 -21.96 30.52
CA PHE A 208 -3.02 -20.91 29.52
C PHE A 208 -2.54 -19.59 30.13
N ILE A 209 -3.10 -19.17 31.27
CA ILE A 209 -2.66 -17.99 32.00
C ILE A 209 -1.21 -18.14 32.46
N ASP A 210 -0.87 -19.28 33.04
CA ASP A 210 0.47 -19.56 33.56
C ASP A 210 1.53 -19.55 32.43
N GLU A 211 1.20 -20.13 31.27
CA GLU A 211 2.07 -20.16 30.08
C GLU A 211 2.23 -18.78 29.40
N ASN A 212 1.27 -17.86 29.58
CA ASN A 212 1.24 -16.55 28.92
C ASN A 212 1.24 -15.40 29.95
N LYS A 213 1.72 -15.64 31.16
CA LYS A 213 1.64 -14.72 32.30
C LYS A 213 2.13 -13.30 31.95
N ASP A 214 3.30 -13.19 31.31
CA ASP A 214 3.92 -11.91 31.00
C ASP A 214 3.10 -11.08 29.99
N GLN A 215 2.31 -11.73 29.15
CA GLN A 215 1.47 -11.07 28.15
C GLN A 215 0.07 -10.71 28.67
N LEU A 216 -0.37 -11.39 29.72
CA LEU A 216 -1.70 -11.25 30.31
C LEU A 216 -1.72 -10.34 31.54
N ILE A 217 -0.57 -10.06 32.15
CA ILE A 217 -0.46 -9.09 33.22
C ILE A 217 -0.69 -7.69 32.67
N ARG A 218 -1.54 -6.93 33.35
CA ARG A 218 -1.85 -5.53 33.03
C ARG A 218 -1.56 -4.64 34.23
N GLU A 219 -1.08 -3.46 33.95
CA GLU A 219 -0.85 -2.43 34.95
C GLU A 219 -2.16 -1.70 35.26
N PHE A 220 -2.53 -1.66 36.54
CA PHE A 220 -3.71 -0.94 37.03
C PHE A 220 -3.27 0.17 37.95
N ILE A 221 -4.04 1.26 37.95
CA ILE A 221 -3.82 2.36 38.87
C ILE A 221 -5.08 2.67 39.69
N ASP A 222 -4.84 3.04 40.93
CA ASP A 222 -5.84 3.74 41.75
C ASP A 222 -5.42 5.20 41.85
N PHE A 223 -6.36 6.12 41.69
CA PHE A 223 -6.05 7.55 41.70
C PHE A 223 -7.24 8.38 42.18
N LYS A 224 -6.93 9.61 42.57
CA LYS A 224 -7.91 10.66 42.87
C LYS A 224 -7.64 11.83 41.94
N TYR A 225 -8.69 12.51 41.54
CA TYR A 225 -8.54 13.75 40.79
C TYR A 225 -9.64 14.77 41.10
N VAL A 226 -9.37 16.00 40.73
CA VAL A 226 -10.31 17.12 40.83
C VAL A 226 -10.15 18.01 39.61
N LEU A 227 -11.26 18.56 39.14
CA LEU A 227 -11.26 19.59 38.10
C LEU A 227 -11.26 20.97 38.78
N LEU A 228 -10.19 21.73 38.57
CA LEU A 228 -10.05 23.10 39.06
C LEU A 228 -10.56 24.05 37.99
N ASN A 229 -11.45 24.95 38.42
CA ASN A 229 -12.03 26.01 37.61
C ASN A 229 -12.15 27.29 38.46
N PRO A 230 -12.45 28.46 37.88
CA PRO A 230 -12.53 29.71 38.63
C PRO A 230 -13.54 29.65 39.77
N LYS A 231 -14.64 28.90 39.62
CA LYS A 231 -15.70 28.82 40.64
C LYS A 231 -15.25 28.11 41.91
N ASN A 232 -14.47 27.02 41.79
CA ASN A 232 -14.03 26.25 42.95
C ASN A 232 -12.68 26.71 43.51
N LEU A 233 -11.88 27.45 42.71
CA LEU A 233 -10.55 27.89 43.12
C LEU A 233 -10.56 29.34 43.72
N ILE A 234 -11.31 30.26 43.08
CA ILE A 234 -11.34 31.70 43.45
C ILE A 234 -12.76 32.23 43.65
N GLU A 235 -13.79 31.40 43.69
CA GLU A 235 -15.21 31.74 43.88
C GLU A 235 -15.78 32.69 42.79
N LEU A 236 -15.14 32.82 41.63
CA LEU A 236 -15.58 33.63 40.49
C LEU A 236 -16.03 32.73 39.33
N ASN A 237 -16.79 33.32 38.35
CA ASN A 237 -17.26 32.53 37.19
C ASN A 237 -16.39 32.74 35.95
N GLU A 238 -15.42 33.62 35.98
CA GLU A 238 -14.58 33.98 34.82
C GLU A 238 -13.10 33.75 35.12
N PHE A 239 -12.36 33.37 34.12
CA PHE A 239 -10.90 33.25 34.18
C PHE A 239 -10.30 34.65 34.25
N ASN A 240 -9.45 34.88 35.24
CA ASN A 240 -8.75 36.13 35.45
C ASN A 240 -7.32 35.87 35.92
N GLN A 241 -6.53 36.90 36.10
CA GLN A 241 -5.15 36.78 36.54
C GLN A 241 -5.02 36.07 37.90
N GLU A 242 -5.96 36.31 38.83
CA GLU A 242 -5.98 35.71 40.17
C GLU A 242 -6.13 34.17 40.08
N PHE A 243 -6.94 33.67 39.13
CA PHE A 243 -7.07 32.23 38.90
C PHE A 243 -5.75 31.60 38.51
N PHE A 244 -5.04 32.18 37.54
CA PHE A 244 -3.74 31.64 37.08
C PHE A 244 -2.66 31.78 38.17
N GLU A 245 -2.66 32.84 38.97
CA GLU A 245 -1.76 32.96 40.13
C GLU A 245 -2.00 31.85 41.17
N GLU A 246 -3.25 31.44 41.40
CA GLU A 246 -3.56 30.28 42.25
C GLU A 246 -3.13 28.95 41.63
N ILE A 247 -3.27 28.79 40.33
CA ILE A 247 -2.75 27.62 39.58
C ILE A 247 -1.23 27.55 39.74
N ASP A 248 -0.49 28.65 39.51
CA ASP A 248 0.96 28.72 39.69
C ASP A 248 1.37 28.36 41.14
N LYS A 249 0.59 28.77 42.15
CA LYS A 249 0.84 28.37 43.53
C LYS A 249 0.65 26.87 43.75
N ILE A 250 -0.35 26.25 43.09
CA ILE A 250 -0.56 24.80 43.16
C ILE A 250 0.62 24.08 42.52
N GLU A 251 1.10 24.50 41.34
CA GLU A 251 2.28 23.91 40.68
C GLU A 251 3.54 24.03 41.55
N ASN A 252 3.75 25.19 42.17
CA ASN A 252 4.86 25.40 43.08
C ASN A 252 4.77 24.46 44.31
N ARG A 253 3.58 24.25 44.87
CA ARG A 253 3.36 23.35 46.00
C ARG A 253 3.61 21.90 45.62
N ILE A 254 3.16 21.47 44.41
CA ILE A 254 3.48 20.15 43.84
C ILE A 254 5.01 19.98 43.75
N SER A 255 5.71 20.99 43.22
CA SER A 255 7.17 20.98 43.08
C SER A 255 7.90 20.95 44.43
N GLN A 256 7.31 21.49 45.51
CA GLN A 256 7.82 21.43 46.88
C GLN A 256 7.53 20.11 47.58
N GLY A 257 6.70 19.25 46.97
CA GLY A 257 6.38 17.92 47.48
C GLY A 257 5.17 17.85 48.41
N ASP A 258 4.30 18.87 48.39
CA ASP A 258 3.01 18.82 49.10
C ASP A 258 2.15 17.67 48.58
N ASP A 259 1.41 17.02 49.47
CA ASP A 259 0.47 15.98 49.08
C ASP A 259 -0.87 16.57 48.59
N PHE A 260 -1.62 15.74 47.86
CA PHE A 260 -2.89 16.09 47.21
C PHE A 260 -3.92 16.67 48.19
N GLU A 261 -4.08 16.04 49.37
CA GLU A 261 -5.02 16.46 50.40
C GLU A 261 -4.59 17.81 51.02
N THR A 262 -3.29 18.04 51.21
CA THR A 262 -2.75 19.30 51.69
C THR A 262 -3.00 20.42 50.69
N ILE A 263 -2.79 20.18 49.41
CA ILE A 263 -3.06 21.16 48.34
C ILE A 263 -4.53 21.58 48.34
N LEU A 264 -5.44 20.61 48.46
CA LEU A 264 -6.89 20.85 48.40
C LEU A 264 -7.54 21.38 49.68
N LYS A 265 -6.79 21.52 50.79
CA LYS A 265 -7.35 21.82 52.12
C LYS A 265 -8.28 23.05 52.17
N ASN A 266 -8.03 24.03 51.31
CA ASN A 266 -8.83 25.28 51.27
C ASN A 266 -9.58 25.44 49.93
N ILE A 267 -9.62 24.40 49.09
CA ILE A 267 -10.28 24.45 47.79
C ILE A 267 -11.60 23.66 47.87
N ASN A 268 -12.70 24.34 47.54
CA ASN A 268 -14.03 23.72 47.59
C ASN A 268 -14.30 22.97 46.25
N ALA A 269 -13.63 21.86 46.04
CA ALA A 269 -13.77 21.05 44.82
C ALA A 269 -14.14 19.60 45.16
N GLU A 270 -14.95 18.99 44.30
CA GLU A 270 -15.38 17.61 44.47
C GLU A 270 -14.25 16.64 43.99
N ILE A 271 -13.82 15.77 44.89
CA ILE A 271 -12.78 14.78 44.62
C ILE A 271 -13.44 13.55 44.05
N THR A 272 -12.98 13.13 42.86
CA THR A 272 -13.35 11.88 42.27
C THR A 272 -12.28 10.83 42.59
N GLU A 273 -12.67 9.70 43.17
CA GLU A 273 -11.79 8.56 43.45
C GLU A 273 -12.09 7.43 42.45
N VAL A 274 -11.05 6.89 41.80
CA VAL A 274 -11.13 5.80 40.84
C VAL A 274 -10.19 4.69 41.26
N LYS A 275 -10.71 3.46 41.29
CA LYS A 275 -9.95 2.25 41.66
C LYS A 275 -9.90 1.25 40.51
N GLU A 276 -8.84 0.46 40.44
CA GLU A 276 -8.61 -0.58 39.47
C GLU A 276 -8.79 -0.09 38.02
N PHE A 277 -8.27 1.09 37.70
CA PHE A 277 -8.45 1.68 36.39
C PHE A 277 -7.41 1.16 35.40
N ILE A 278 -7.91 0.82 34.21
CA ILE A 278 -7.16 0.57 32.98
C ILE A 278 -7.97 1.13 31.81
N PRO A 279 -7.36 1.77 30.80
CA PRO A 279 -8.06 2.23 29.62
C PRO A 279 -8.84 1.11 28.92
N THR A 280 -10.05 1.42 28.49
CA THR A 280 -10.92 0.49 27.73
C THR A 280 -11.26 1.09 26.36
N SER A 281 -12.04 0.34 25.55
CA SER A 281 -12.55 0.86 24.26
C SER A 281 -13.52 2.04 24.44
N VAL A 282 -14.12 2.20 25.62
CA VAL A 282 -14.94 3.36 25.98
C VAL A 282 -14.00 4.42 26.55
N LYS A 283 -13.79 5.49 25.79
CA LYS A 283 -12.91 6.59 26.18
C LYS A 283 -13.47 7.34 27.39
N LYS A 284 -12.61 7.53 28.41
CA LYS A 284 -12.81 8.38 29.57
C LYS A 284 -11.68 9.40 29.58
N GLU A 285 -11.90 10.57 28.98
CA GLU A 285 -10.84 11.52 28.62
C GLU A 285 -9.91 11.88 29.80
N ASN A 286 -10.46 12.14 31.00
CA ASN A 286 -9.65 12.50 32.15
C ASN A 286 -8.88 11.32 32.71
N GLU A 287 -9.56 10.19 32.89
CA GLU A 287 -8.98 8.98 33.46
C GLU A 287 -7.94 8.34 32.51
N ASP A 288 -8.19 8.35 31.19
CA ASP A 288 -7.24 7.85 30.19
C ASP A 288 -5.97 8.71 30.15
N GLU A 289 -6.10 10.03 30.32
CA GLU A 289 -4.96 10.93 30.37
C GLU A 289 -4.15 10.76 31.65
N ILE A 290 -4.80 10.64 32.80
CA ILE A 290 -4.13 10.32 34.08
C ILE A 290 -3.37 9.00 33.95
N TYR A 291 -3.99 7.98 33.33
CA TYR A 291 -3.33 6.70 33.09
C TYR A 291 -2.09 6.84 32.20
N SER A 292 -2.13 7.69 31.20
CA SER A 292 -0.97 7.94 30.31
C SER A 292 0.23 8.53 31.07
N LYS A 293 -0.04 9.32 32.12
CA LYS A 293 0.94 9.99 32.99
C LYS A 293 1.19 9.27 34.33
N ARG A 294 0.81 8.00 34.44
CA ARG A 294 0.85 7.22 35.69
C ARG A 294 2.22 7.03 36.35
N SER A 295 3.29 7.38 35.64
CA SER A 295 4.65 7.41 36.21
C SER A 295 4.85 8.60 37.17
N THR A 296 4.03 9.64 37.06
CA THR A 296 4.08 10.82 37.91
C THR A 296 3.03 10.69 39.01
N LYS A 297 3.48 10.73 40.28
CA LYS A 297 2.60 10.49 41.43
C LYS A 297 1.52 11.56 41.60
N ILE A 298 1.85 12.83 41.38
CA ILE A 298 0.95 13.97 41.46
C ILE A 298 1.33 14.95 40.35
N ASP A 299 0.36 15.46 39.62
CA ASP A 299 0.59 16.44 38.56
C ASP A 299 -0.67 17.26 38.31
N LEU A 300 -0.49 18.38 37.61
CA LEU A 300 -1.55 19.28 37.15
C LEU A 300 -1.55 19.31 35.63
N ILE A 301 -2.70 19.03 35.03
CA ILE A 301 -2.87 18.93 33.55
C ILE A 301 -3.82 20.04 33.13
N GLU A 302 -3.42 20.85 32.16
CA GLU A 302 -4.28 21.82 31.51
C GLU A 302 -5.30 21.10 30.59
N LYS A 303 -6.59 21.44 30.77
CA LYS A 303 -7.74 20.86 30.05
C LYS A 303 -8.64 21.96 29.48
N GLY A 304 -8.21 22.54 28.37
CA GLY A 304 -8.91 23.67 27.79
C GLY A 304 -8.99 24.82 28.79
N ASP A 305 -10.20 25.13 29.25
CA ASP A 305 -10.42 26.19 30.24
C ASP A 305 -10.33 25.72 31.71
N ASN A 306 -10.01 24.44 31.99
CA ASN A 306 -9.91 23.88 33.34
C ASN A 306 -8.55 23.26 33.57
N PHE A 307 -8.23 22.95 34.83
CA PHE A 307 -7.05 22.21 35.21
C PHE A 307 -7.45 20.94 35.96
N LEU A 308 -6.81 19.83 35.59
CA LEU A 308 -7.01 18.51 36.19
C LEU A 308 -5.85 18.24 37.16
N LEU A 309 -6.08 18.40 38.45
CA LEU A 309 -5.13 18.00 39.50
C LEU A 309 -5.41 16.54 39.87
N TYR A 310 -4.40 15.67 39.82
CA TYR A 310 -4.55 14.27 40.17
C TYR A 310 -3.42 13.76 41.08
N THR A 311 -3.68 12.66 41.77
CA THR A 311 -2.66 11.87 42.46
C THR A 311 -2.87 10.40 42.26
N ILE A 312 -1.80 9.67 41.91
CA ILE A 312 -1.79 8.22 41.84
C ILE A 312 -1.62 7.69 43.26
N THR A 313 -2.61 6.99 43.78
CA THR A 313 -2.59 6.40 45.11
C THR A 313 -2.00 5.01 45.15
N ASN A 314 -2.14 4.25 44.05
CA ASN A 314 -1.55 2.93 43.90
C ASN A 314 -1.27 2.63 42.44
N ASN A 315 -0.20 1.86 42.18
CA ASN A 315 0.15 1.35 40.85
C ASN A 315 0.61 -0.09 41.01
N TYR A 316 -0.08 -1.01 40.35
CA TYR A 316 0.19 -2.45 40.53
C TYR A 316 -0.17 -3.25 39.30
N ASN A 317 0.51 -4.38 39.17
CA ASN A 317 0.27 -5.34 38.11
C ASN A 317 -0.72 -6.40 38.57
N LYS A 318 -1.76 -6.67 37.76
CA LYS A 318 -2.76 -7.69 38.02
C LYS A 318 -2.95 -8.57 36.78
N GLY A 319 -2.90 -9.88 36.98
CA GLY A 319 -3.29 -10.85 35.98
C GLY A 319 -4.81 -11.08 35.96
N PRO A 320 -5.33 -11.80 34.95
CA PRO A 320 -6.75 -12.13 34.87
C PRO A 320 -7.17 -13.03 36.03
N ASP A 321 -8.36 -12.78 36.60
CA ASP A 321 -8.95 -13.55 37.68
C ASP A 321 -10.16 -14.35 37.15
N LEU A 322 -10.03 -15.71 37.11
CA LEU A 322 -11.08 -16.60 36.61
C LEU A 322 -12.33 -16.64 37.49
N THR A 323 -12.33 -16.03 38.67
CA THR A 323 -13.53 -15.85 39.50
C THR A 323 -14.38 -14.69 38.99
N ILE A 324 -13.78 -13.77 38.22
CA ILE A 324 -14.43 -12.64 37.58
C ILE A 324 -14.92 -13.07 36.19
N GLN A 325 -16.23 -12.99 35.95
CA GLN A 325 -16.85 -13.49 34.71
C GLN A 325 -16.34 -12.82 33.43
N SER A 326 -16.01 -11.51 33.49
CA SER A 326 -15.40 -10.78 32.37
C SER A 326 -14.04 -11.35 31.97
N ASP A 327 -13.17 -11.55 32.97
CA ASP A 327 -11.82 -12.09 32.76
C ASP A 327 -11.89 -13.54 32.26
N LYS A 328 -12.76 -14.34 32.86
CA LYS A 328 -13.03 -15.72 32.44
C LYS A 328 -13.46 -15.79 30.98
N ASN A 329 -14.37 -14.90 30.56
CA ASN A 329 -14.82 -14.83 29.17
C ASN A 329 -13.70 -14.41 28.22
N GLN A 330 -12.88 -13.44 28.62
CA GLN A 330 -11.74 -12.98 27.83
C GLN A 330 -10.70 -14.08 27.66
N ILE A 331 -10.31 -14.77 28.74
CA ILE A 331 -9.35 -15.87 28.68
C ILE A 331 -9.90 -17.03 27.82
N ARG A 332 -11.19 -17.34 27.97
CA ARG A 332 -11.85 -18.34 27.13
C ARG A 332 -11.80 -18.00 25.64
N GLU A 333 -11.97 -16.72 25.29
CA GLU A 333 -11.82 -16.28 23.90
C GLU A 333 -10.38 -16.45 23.43
N LEU A 334 -9.40 -16.02 24.21
CA LEU A 334 -7.98 -16.11 23.84
C LEU A 334 -7.52 -17.55 23.65
N ILE A 335 -7.87 -18.46 24.56
CA ILE A 335 -7.49 -19.88 24.45
C ILE A 335 -8.23 -20.56 23.26
N TYR A 336 -9.46 -20.16 22.98
CA TYR A 336 -10.20 -20.63 21.80
C TYR A 336 -9.51 -20.20 20.50
N GLN A 337 -9.13 -18.94 20.38
CA GLN A 337 -8.42 -18.46 19.18
C GLN A 337 -7.05 -19.12 19.02
N LYS A 338 -6.32 -19.29 20.13
CA LYS A 338 -5.05 -20.02 20.13
C LYS A 338 -5.25 -21.48 19.68
N GLY A 339 -6.26 -22.15 20.21
CA GLY A 339 -6.60 -23.54 19.82
C GLY A 339 -6.91 -23.69 18.34
N LYS A 340 -7.65 -22.73 17.75
CA LYS A 340 -7.88 -22.69 16.30
C LYS A 340 -6.58 -22.53 15.52
N PHE A 341 -5.75 -21.60 15.95
CA PHE A 341 -4.44 -21.36 15.31
C PHE A 341 -3.52 -22.58 15.39
N ASP A 342 -3.40 -23.18 16.57
CA ASP A 342 -2.52 -24.34 16.81
C ASP A 342 -2.97 -25.56 15.98
N LEU A 343 -4.29 -25.80 15.89
CA LEU A 343 -4.84 -26.89 15.06
C LEU A 343 -4.59 -26.65 13.56
N ASN A 344 -4.83 -25.44 13.09
CA ASN A 344 -4.58 -25.09 11.68
C ASN A 344 -3.09 -25.23 11.35
N LYS A 345 -2.22 -24.79 12.22
CA LYS A 345 -0.77 -24.91 12.08
C LYS A 345 -0.34 -26.39 12.04
N ASP A 346 -0.83 -27.23 12.95
CA ASP A 346 -0.52 -28.66 12.99
C ASP A 346 -0.96 -29.36 11.69
N ILE A 347 -2.17 -29.05 11.19
CA ILE A 347 -2.65 -29.60 9.91
C ILE A 347 -1.75 -29.18 8.76
N LEU A 348 -1.39 -27.89 8.66
CA LEU A 348 -0.51 -27.39 7.61
C LEU A 348 0.90 -28.00 7.68
N GLU A 349 1.47 -28.14 8.88
CA GLU A 349 2.76 -28.79 9.06
C GLU A 349 2.74 -30.26 8.62
N LYS A 350 1.67 -30.99 8.96
CA LYS A 350 1.47 -32.39 8.51
C LYS A 350 1.30 -32.47 7.00
N ILE A 351 0.60 -31.52 6.38
CA ILE A 351 0.49 -31.45 4.91
C ILE A 351 1.87 -31.19 4.28
N GLN A 352 2.64 -30.24 4.78
CA GLN A 352 3.98 -29.91 4.26
C GLN A 352 4.96 -31.09 4.40
N LYS A 353 4.87 -31.86 5.48
CA LYS A 353 5.68 -33.05 5.71
C LYS A 353 5.20 -34.30 4.96
N ASN A 354 4.11 -34.19 4.16
CA ASN A 354 3.43 -35.34 3.52
C ASN A 354 2.90 -36.38 4.52
N GLU A 355 2.64 -36.00 5.74
CA GLU A 355 2.09 -36.85 6.80
C GLU A 355 0.56 -36.78 6.86
N PHE A 356 -0.07 -35.84 6.13
CA PHE A 356 -1.52 -35.71 6.00
C PHE A 356 -2.01 -36.48 4.79
N ASN A 357 -2.96 -37.38 4.97
CA ASN A 357 -3.45 -38.29 3.93
C ASN A 357 -4.98 -38.42 3.96
N ASN A 358 -5.55 -39.19 3.02
CA ASN A 358 -6.99 -39.42 2.93
C ASN A 358 -7.61 -39.98 4.23
N ASN A 359 -6.89 -40.83 4.97
CA ASN A 359 -7.42 -41.40 6.22
C ASN A 359 -7.61 -40.29 7.25
N LYS A 360 -6.60 -39.43 7.43
CA LYS A 360 -6.68 -38.27 8.36
C LYS A 360 -7.74 -37.27 7.92
N PHE A 361 -7.89 -37.04 6.60
CA PHE A 361 -8.97 -36.20 6.08
C PHE A 361 -10.33 -36.78 6.43
N ASN A 362 -10.55 -38.07 6.18
CA ASN A 362 -11.81 -38.75 6.46
C ASN A 362 -12.13 -38.85 7.97
N GLU A 363 -11.14 -39.02 8.83
CA GLU A 363 -11.27 -38.96 10.28
C GLU A 363 -11.81 -37.62 10.75
N LEU A 364 -11.20 -36.51 10.27
CA LEU A 364 -11.67 -35.18 10.58
C LEU A 364 -13.05 -34.88 9.98
N ALA A 365 -13.32 -35.40 8.82
CA ALA A 365 -14.54 -35.12 8.08
C ALA A 365 -15.80 -35.72 8.71
N SER A 366 -15.72 -36.89 9.36
CA SER A 366 -16.84 -37.53 10.13
C SER A 366 -18.25 -37.37 9.54
N LYS A 367 -18.44 -37.44 8.20
CA LYS A 367 -19.67 -37.21 7.43
C LYS A 367 -20.01 -35.74 7.10
N ASN A 368 -19.15 -34.78 7.37
CA ASN A 368 -19.38 -33.36 7.11
C ASN A 368 -18.68 -32.86 5.83
N VAL A 369 -18.38 -33.75 4.89
CA VAL A 369 -17.73 -33.37 3.61
C VAL A 369 -18.75 -32.70 2.69
N GLU A 370 -18.37 -31.58 2.17
CA GLU A 370 -19.10 -30.86 1.12
C GLU A 370 -18.28 -30.93 -0.20
N PHE A 371 -18.97 -30.72 -1.32
CA PHE A 371 -18.39 -30.82 -2.66
C PHE A 371 -18.62 -29.54 -3.41
N VAL A 372 -17.63 -29.08 -4.17
CA VAL A 372 -17.77 -27.97 -5.10
C VAL A 372 -16.90 -28.19 -6.33
N SER A 373 -17.36 -27.70 -7.48
CA SER A 373 -16.58 -27.59 -8.70
C SER A 373 -16.19 -26.12 -8.90
N ILE A 374 -14.90 -25.85 -8.99
CA ILE A 374 -14.35 -24.55 -9.35
C ILE A 374 -14.00 -24.57 -10.82
N ASN A 375 -14.64 -23.73 -11.64
CA ASN A 375 -14.63 -23.85 -13.10
C ASN A 375 -13.48 -23.08 -13.77
N SER A 376 -12.84 -22.18 -13.07
CA SER A 376 -11.63 -21.44 -13.50
C SER A 376 -10.92 -20.85 -12.30
N ILE A 377 -9.67 -20.42 -12.49
CA ILE A 377 -8.89 -19.74 -11.46
C ILE A 377 -9.54 -18.43 -10.96
N ASN A 378 -10.48 -17.89 -11.70
CA ASN A 378 -11.24 -16.67 -11.35
C ASN A 378 -12.60 -16.97 -10.70
N ASP A 379 -12.96 -18.25 -10.54
CA ASP A 379 -14.22 -18.66 -9.90
C ASP A 379 -14.09 -18.59 -8.37
N ASN A 380 -14.33 -17.41 -7.83
CA ASN A 380 -14.23 -17.11 -6.40
C ASN A 380 -15.59 -17.10 -5.68
N ASN A 381 -16.58 -17.82 -6.21
CA ASN A 381 -17.92 -17.88 -5.61
C ASN A 381 -17.94 -18.54 -4.22
N LYS A 382 -17.11 -19.56 -4.00
CA LYS A 382 -17.05 -20.28 -2.74
C LYS A 382 -15.90 -19.86 -1.85
N PHE A 383 -14.71 -19.67 -2.43
CA PHE A 383 -13.48 -19.31 -1.72
C PHE A 383 -12.97 -17.94 -2.19
N GLU A 384 -12.23 -17.26 -1.36
CA GLU A 384 -11.62 -15.99 -1.77
C GLU A 384 -10.60 -16.19 -2.91
N GLU A 385 -10.32 -15.13 -3.65
CA GLU A 385 -9.48 -15.15 -4.86
C GLU A 385 -8.10 -15.80 -4.63
N ASN A 386 -7.42 -15.46 -3.53
CA ASN A 386 -6.11 -16.02 -3.21
C ASN A 386 -6.19 -17.51 -2.86
N SER A 387 -7.27 -17.93 -2.21
CA SER A 387 -7.55 -19.33 -1.90
C SER A 387 -7.77 -20.16 -3.16
N VAL A 388 -8.51 -19.63 -4.14
CA VAL A 388 -8.69 -20.28 -5.46
C VAL A 388 -7.36 -20.40 -6.19
N LYS A 389 -6.56 -19.34 -6.25
CA LYS A 389 -5.21 -19.39 -6.85
C LYS A 389 -4.32 -20.44 -6.18
N MET A 390 -4.37 -20.54 -4.85
CA MET A 390 -3.64 -21.56 -4.11
C MET A 390 -4.11 -22.98 -4.48
N ILE A 391 -5.42 -23.22 -4.54
CA ILE A 391 -5.99 -24.52 -4.95
C ILE A 391 -5.50 -24.90 -6.36
N TYR A 392 -5.51 -23.94 -7.31
CA TYR A 392 -5.06 -24.16 -8.68
C TYR A 392 -3.57 -24.46 -8.82
N SER A 393 -2.75 -24.04 -7.85
CA SER A 393 -1.31 -24.33 -7.83
C SER A 393 -0.96 -25.75 -7.36
N LEU A 394 -1.92 -26.46 -6.79
CA LEU A 394 -1.69 -27.76 -6.17
C LEU A 394 -2.10 -28.91 -7.11
N PRO A 395 -1.42 -30.06 -7.06
CA PRO A 395 -1.80 -31.24 -7.83
C PRO A 395 -3.05 -31.93 -7.26
N VAL A 396 -3.66 -32.80 -8.06
CA VAL A 396 -4.75 -33.69 -7.63
C VAL A 396 -4.28 -34.56 -6.45
N ASN A 397 -5.17 -34.86 -5.52
CA ASN A 397 -4.93 -35.54 -4.25
C ASN A 397 -4.13 -34.73 -3.21
N SER A 398 -3.93 -33.45 -3.42
CA SER A 398 -3.35 -32.55 -2.41
C SER A 398 -4.40 -32.02 -1.46
N PHE A 399 -3.91 -31.59 -0.29
CA PHE A 399 -4.70 -30.95 0.77
C PHE A 399 -4.17 -29.55 1.04
N THR A 400 -5.06 -28.66 1.47
CA THR A 400 -4.66 -27.32 1.94
C THR A 400 -5.74 -26.71 2.82
N LEU A 401 -5.40 -25.68 3.59
CA LEU A 401 -6.36 -24.81 4.26
C LEU A 401 -6.57 -23.56 3.43
N VAL A 402 -7.83 -23.17 3.24
CA VAL A 402 -8.22 -21.99 2.48
C VAL A 402 -9.30 -21.20 3.23
N SER A 403 -9.51 -19.95 2.87
CA SER A 403 -10.58 -19.11 3.41
C SER A 403 -11.64 -18.78 2.36
N ASP A 404 -12.85 -18.54 2.82
CA ASP A 404 -13.90 -17.93 2.02
C ASP A 404 -13.90 -16.39 2.17
N ASN A 405 -14.81 -15.71 1.50
CA ASN A 405 -14.94 -14.25 1.55
C ASN A 405 -15.36 -13.72 2.94
N GLU A 406 -15.88 -14.59 3.83
CA GLU A 406 -16.21 -14.28 5.23
C GLU A 406 -15.04 -14.60 6.19
N LYS A 407 -13.87 -15.00 5.66
CA LYS A 407 -12.69 -15.41 6.43
C LYS A 407 -12.86 -16.70 7.25
N LYS A 408 -13.87 -17.51 6.93
CA LYS A 408 -14.00 -18.85 7.49
C LYS A 408 -12.98 -19.79 6.84
N ILE A 409 -12.39 -20.66 7.63
CA ILE A 409 -11.33 -21.57 7.19
C ILE A 409 -11.92 -22.93 6.84
N TYR A 410 -11.45 -23.49 5.73
CA TYR A 410 -11.85 -24.79 5.22
C TYR A 410 -10.61 -25.64 4.95
N LEU A 411 -10.68 -26.92 5.31
CA LEU A 411 -9.73 -27.93 4.85
C LEU A 411 -10.23 -28.48 3.52
N VAL A 412 -9.42 -28.36 2.50
CA VAL A 412 -9.76 -28.70 1.11
C VAL A 412 -8.89 -29.85 0.63
N LYS A 413 -9.52 -30.77 -0.12
CA LYS A 413 -8.87 -31.84 -0.88
C LYS A 413 -9.22 -31.71 -2.37
N ILE A 414 -8.22 -31.71 -3.24
CA ILE A 414 -8.41 -31.70 -4.68
C ILE A 414 -8.65 -33.11 -5.17
N VAL A 415 -9.87 -33.40 -5.63
CA VAL A 415 -10.28 -34.77 -6.01
C VAL A 415 -9.91 -35.08 -7.45
N SER A 416 -10.23 -34.16 -8.35
CA SER A 416 -9.97 -34.37 -9.78
C SER A 416 -9.82 -33.04 -10.51
N SER A 417 -9.18 -33.08 -11.66
CA SER A 417 -9.03 -31.96 -12.59
C SER A 417 -9.54 -32.36 -13.96
N LYS A 418 -10.35 -31.51 -14.57
CA LYS A 418 -10.89 -31.73 -15.91
C LYS A 418 -10.59 -30.51 -16.77
N LYS A 419 -10.00 -30.74 -17.96
CA LYS A 419 -9.84 -29.68 -18.96
C LYS A 419 -11.19 -29.29 -19.54
N ASN A 420 -11.44 -28.01 -19.63
CA ASN A 420 -12.63 -27.48 -20.27
C ASN A 420 -12.39 -27.34 -21.78
N ASN A 421 -13.44 -27.58 -22.58
CA ASN A 421 -13.37 -27.34 -24.01
C ASN A 421 -13.43 -25.82 -24.27
N TYR A 422 -12.63 -25.38 -25.23
CA TYR A 422 -12.63 -23.98 -25.70
C TYR A 422 -12.31 -23.94 -27.20
N SER A 423 -12.63 -22.85 -27.85
CA SER A 423 -12.23 -22.57 -29.22
C SER A 423 -11.11 -21.53 -29.26
N LYS A 424 -10.13 -21.71 -30.14
CA LYS A 424 -9.09 -20.70 -30.40
C LYS A 424 -9.65 -19.36 -30.94
N LYS A 425 -10.93 -19.36 -31.37
CA LYS A 425 -11.64 -18.17 -31.83
C LYS A 425 -12.42 -17.49 -30.75
N ASP A 426 -12.49 -18.06 -29.55
CA ASP A 426 -13.20 -17.46 -28.44
C ASP A 426 -12.50 -16.18 -27.97
N ASP A 427 -13.27 -15.15 -27.72
CA ASP A 427 -12.76 -13.83 -27.30
C ASP A 427 -11.90 -13.92 -26.04
N ASN A 428 -12.26 -14.79 -25.10
CA ASN A 428 -11.48 -15.03 -23.88
C ASN A 428 -10.10 -15.61 -24.17
N TYR A 429 -10.00 -16.57 -25.12
CA TYR A 429 -8.72 -17.12 -25.53
C TYR A 429 -7.88 -16.08 -26.27
N LEU A 430 -8.46 -15.34 -27.20
CA LEU A 430 -7.78 -14.28 -27.95
C LEU A 430 -7.28 -13.17 -27.02
N THR A 431 -8.10 -12.76 -26.05
CA THR A 431 -7.71 -11.79 -25.04
C THR A 431 -6.56 -12.32 -24.18
N PHE A 432 -6.61 -13.58 -23.76
CA PHE A 432 -5.52 -14.21 -23.02
C PHE A 432 -4.21 -14.23 -23.81
N VAL A 433 -4.24 -14.63 -25.08
CA VAL A 433 -3.07 -14.63 -25.98
C VAL A 433 -2.46 -13.22 -26.07
N ASN A 434 -3.29 -12.21 -26.30
CA ASN A 434 -2.84 -10.82 -26.40
C ASN A 434 -2.22 -10.33 -25.09
N ASN A 435 -2.80 -10.69 -23.95
CA ASN A 435 -2.26 -10.32 -22.62
C ASN A 435 -0.90 -11.02 -22.39
N GLN A 436 -0.75 -12.30 -22.75
CA GLN A 436 0.53 -13.01 -22.62
C GLN A 436 1.62 -12.37 -23.51
N ASN A 437 1.30 -12.05 -24.77
CA ASN A 437 2.23 -11.36 -25.65
C ASN A 437 2.64 -9.98 -25.10
N THR A 438 1.68 -9.23 -24.57
CA THR A 438 1.94 -7.93 -23.93
C THR A 438 2.82 -8.08 -22.67
N ASN A 439 2.54 -9.06 -21.81
CA ASN A 439 3.32 -9.32 -20.62
C ASN A 439 4.78 -9.71 -20.96
N ASN A 440 4.97 -10.58 -21.95
CA ASN A 440 6.30 -10.96 -22.42
C ASN A 440 7.06 -9.75 -22.99
N ARG A 441 6.41 -8.93 -23.82
CA ARG A 441 7.00 -7.70 -24.32
C ARG A 441 7.42 -6.77 -23.18
N ASN A 442 6.53 -6.55 -22.21
CA ASN A 442 6.82 -5.71 -21.04
C ASN A 442 7.99 -6.24 -20.22
N SER A 443 8.09 -7.57 -20.03
CA SER A 443 9.22 -8.19 -19.33
C SER A 443 10.56 -7.96 -20.04
N ILE A 444 10.56 -8.02 -21.39
CA ILE A 444 11.75 -7.70 -22.19
C ILE A 444 12.12 -6.23 -22.02
N LEU A 445 11.14 -5.32 -22.09
CA LEU A 445 11.38 -3.88 -21.92
C LEU A 445 11.87 -3.56 -20.50
N GLN A 446 11.37 -4.22 -19.46
CA GLN A 446 11.90 -4.09 -18.09
C GLN A 446 13.34 -4.59 -17.97
N SER A 447 13.67 -5.71 -18.63
CA SER A 447 15.05 -6.21 -18.66
C SER A 447 15.98 -5.26 -19.43
N TYR A 448 15.48 -4.63 -20.47
CA TYR A 448 16.23 -3.60 -21.20
C TYR A 448 16.45 -2.36 -20.34
N ASP A 449 15.46 -1.94 -19.57
CA ASP A 449 15.63 -0.84 -18.61
C ASP A 449 16.74 -1.14 -17.58
N GLN A 450 16.76 -2.34 -17.01
CA GLN A 450 17.85 -2.75 -16.11
C GLN A 450 19.22 -2.73 -16.82
N LEU A 451 19.26 -3.12 -18.10
CA LEU A 451 20.48 -3.02 -18.90
C LEU A 451 20.93 -1.57 -19.05
N LEU A 452 20.00 -0.62 -19.32
CA LEU A 452 20.33 0.81 -19.44
C LEU A 452 20.88 1.37 -18.13
N ASN A 453 20.30 1.02 -16.99
CA ASN A 453 20.79 1.41 -15.67
C ASN A 453 22.21 0.91 -15.38
N ASN A 454 22.60 -0.23 -15.93
CA ASN A 454 23.98 -0.73 -15.83
C ASN A 454 24.93 -0.14 -16.88
N LYS A 455 24.41 0.22 -18.06
CA LYS A 455 25.20 0.77 -19.18
C LYS A 455 25.56 2.24 -18.99
N TYR A 456 24.66 3.02 -18.36
CA TYR A 456 24.79 4.44 -18.21
C TYR A 456 24.98 4.86 -16.75
N GLN A 457 26.01 5.67 -16.50
CA GLN A 457 26.19 6.31 -15.21
C GLN A 457 25.51 7.67 -15.24
N VAL A 458 24.57 7.89 -14.33
CA VAL A 458 23.84 9.15 -14.16
C VAL A 458 24.36 9.86 -12.91
N GLU A 459 24.80 11.11 -13.06
CA GLU A 459 25.25 11.98 -11.98
C GLU A 459 24.32 13.18 -11.88
N LEU A 460 23.80 13.46 -10.69
CA LEU A 460 22.87 14.56 -10.43
C LEU A 460 23.61 15.76 -9.82
N ASN A 461 23.24 16.98 -10.24
CA ASN A 461 23.73 18.22 -9.65
C ASN A 461 22.73 18.78 -8.66
N GLN A 462 22.83 18.39 -7.37
CA GLN A 462 21.90 18.79 -6.32
C GLN A 462 21.77 20.31 -6.20
N LYS A 463 22.88 21.07 -6.31
CA LYS A 463 22.84 22.53 -6.23
C LYS A 463 22.01 23.16 -7.36
N THR A 464 22.04 22.56 -8.54
CA THR A 464 21.22 23.02 -9.67
C THR A 464 19.76 22.60 -9.50
N ILE A 465 19.49 21.42 -9.00
CA ILE A 465 18.13 20.96 -8.66
C ILE A 465 17.50 21.90 -7.63
N ASP A 466 18.23 22.24 -6.57
CA ASP A 466 17.74 23.16 -5.52
C ASP A 466 17.47 24.58 -6.09
N ARG A 467 18.28 25.05 -7.05
CA ARG A 467 18.01 26.32 -7.76
C ARG A 467 16.72 26.25 -8.59
N VAL A 468 16.50 25.14 -9.29
CA VAL A 468 15.26 24.94 -10.04
C VAL A 468 14.06 24.89 -9.11
N LYS A 469 14.15 24.19 -7.98
CA LYS A 469 13.09 24.21 -6.95
C LYS A 469 12.79 25.62 -6.46
N ASN A 470 13.82 26.41 -6.20
CA ASN A 470 13.67 27.78 -5.73
C ASN A 470 13.10 28.74 -6.81
N TYR A 471 13.25 28.41 -8.09
CA TYR A 471 12.60 29.17 -9.17
C TYR A 471 11.06 29.00 -9.16
N PHE A 472 10.59 27.84 -8.74
CA PHE A 472 9.15 27.54 -8.66
C PHE A 472 8.52 27.86 -7.29
N LYS A 473 9.27 28.27 -6.27
CA LYS A 473 8.72 28.77 -5.00
C LYS A 473 8.14 30.16 -5.16
#